data_aa7e2e7347f516b47a052cfb2045f46b
#
_entry.id   aa7e2e7347f516b47a052cfb2045f46b
#
_cell.length_a   1.000
_cell.length_b   1.000
_cell.length_c   1.000
_cell.angle_alpha   90.00
_cell.angle_beta   90.00
_cell.angle_gamma   90.00
#
_symmetry.space_group_name_H-M   'P 1'
#
loop_
_entity.id
_entity.type
_entity.pdbx_description
1 polymer ?
#
loop_
_entity_poly.entity_id
_entity_poly.type
_entity_poly.pdbx_seq_one_letter_code
_entity_poly.pdbx_strand_id
1 'polypeptide(L)'
;MVNFFIILILHIIGDFYLQTSKIAKCKSARLGDSCDECKSCKKNASFNIKYILLHSLLYVAPFTFLFLMTKWLNVVIILVGLLISHFVIDIISCCSNKKFKHSIVFIADQALHIALLWGAYILFDFNGAFAQYEFATKVVFSALAITVPSSVFINKMFYDLYPDSKEGKIFDVGSIIGMLERILVLIFAYFEGFAAIAIIITIKTWARSNDLKDSEFRNKYLLGTLASLVLALTVFLVYKL
;
A
#
# COMPACT_ATOMS: atom_id res chain seq x y z
N MET A 1 17.59 9.83 9.16
CA MET A 1 16.71 9.22 8.13
C MET A 1 16.19 7.84 8.56
N VAL A 2 16.99 6.98 9.21
CA VAL A 2 16.59 5.61 9.62
C VAL A 2 15.27 5.57 10.40
N ASN A 3 15.13 6.42 11.41
CA ASN A 3 13.91 6.49 12.23
C ASN A 3 12.65 6.76 11.40
N PHE A 4 12.75 7.58 10.35
CA PHE A 4 11.62 7.84 9.47
C PHE A 4 11.25 6.61 8.61
N PHE A 5 12.25 5.88 8.11
CA PHE A 5 11.97 4.61 7.42
C PHE A 5 11.31 3.58 8.34
N ILE A 6 11.69 3.53 9.62
CA ILE A 6 11.00 2.67 10.61
C ILE A 6 9.54 3.09 10.75
N ILE A 7 9.27 4.38 10.89
CA ILE A 7 7.90 4.92 10.97
C ILE A 7 7.08 4.54 9.72
N LEU A 8 7.68 4.63 8.52
CA LEU A 8 7.03 4.21 7.28
C LEU A 8 6.79 2.68 7.23
N ILE A 9 7.71 1.87 7.75
CA ILE A 9 7.50 0.41 7.88
C ILE A 9 6.31 0.13 8.78
N LEU A 10 6.22 0.78 9.95
CA LEU A 10 5.11 0.60 10.88
C LEU A 10 3.78 1.01 10.25
N HIS A 11 3.78 2.11 9.48
CA HIS A 11 2.61 2.54 8.71
C HIS A 11 2.18 1.49 7.68
N ILE A 12 3.11 1.00 6.86
CA ILE A 12 2.79 -0.01 5.84
C ILE A 12 2.25 -1.29 6.49
N ILE A 13 2.83 -1.74 7.60
CA ILE A 13 2.35 -2.92 8.33
C ILE A 13 0.93 -2.67 8.84
N GLY A 14 0.68 -1.54 9.48
CA GLY A 14 -0.63 -1.21 10.04
C GLY A 14 -1.72 -1.05 8.99
N ASP A 15 -1.45 -0.33 7.91
CA ASP A 15 -2.45 0.02 6.91
C ASP A 15 -2.71 -1.10 5.89
N PHE A 16 -1.70 -1.91 5.55
CA PHE A 16 -1.82 -2.91 4.48
C PHE A 16 -1.76 -4.36 4.96
N TYR A 17 -0.89 -4.68 5.90
CA TYR A 17 -0.66 -6.09 6.28
C TYR A 17 -1.56 -6.55 7.43
N LEU A 18 -1.96 -5.67 8.34
CA LEU A 18 -2.90 -6.00 9.41
C LEU A 18 -4.36 -5.84 8.97
N GLN A 19 -4.61 -5.24 7.82
CA GLN A 19 -5.94 -5.12 7.26
C GLN A 19 -6.37 -6.42 6.57
N THR A 20 -7.37 -7.12 7.11
CA THR A 20 -7.95 -8.28 6.44
C THR A 20 -8.81 -7.86 5.23
N SER A 21 -8.98 -8.76 4.25
CA SER A 21 -9.85 -8.51 3.09
C SER A 21 -11.29 -8.15 3.47
N LYS A 22 -11.80 -8.72 4.58
CA LYS A 22 -13.12 -8.39 5.12
C LYS A 22 -13.18 -6.95 5.62
N ILE A 23 -12.18 -6.50 6.40
CA ILE A 23 -12.11 -5.12 6.90
C ILE A 23 -12.02 -4.15 5.72
N ALA A 24 -11.15 -4.42 4.74
CA ALA A 24 -10.98 -3.60 3.55
C ALA A 24 -12.30 -3.41 2.79
N LYS A 25 -13.01 -4.50 2.51
CA LYS A 25 -14.30 -4.45 1.82
C LYS A 25 -15.39 -3.74 2.62
N CYS A 26 -15.50 -4.02 3.94
CA CYS A 26 -16.52 -3.40 4.77
C CYS A 26 -16.24 -1.91 5.04
N LYS A 27 -14.97 -1.50 5.10
CA LYS A 27 -14.53 -0.11 5.21
C LYS A 27 -14.86 0.67 3.93
N SER A 28 -14.62 0.07 2.76
CA SER A 28 -14.79 0.73 1.45
C SER A 28 -16.20 0.53 0.84
N ALA A 29 -17.09 -0.22 1.49
CA ALA A 29 -18.43 -0.46 0.99
C ALA A 29 -19.19 0.86 0.77
N ARG A 30 -19.60 1.09 -0.48
CA ARG A 30 -20.37 2.27 -0.85
C ARG A 30 -21.77 2.20 -0.26
N LEU A 31 -22.36 3.37 0.01
CA LEU A 31 -23.79 3.52 0.24
C LEU A 31 -24.57 2.93 -0.97
N GLY A 32 -25.23 1.79 -0.76
CA GLY A 32 -26.04 1.16 -1.79
C GLY A 32 -25.45 -0.09 -2.43
N ASP A 33 -24.15 -0.39 -2.24
CA ASP A 33 -23.55 -1.63 -2.74
C ASP A 33 -23.74 -2.76 -1.73
N SER A 34 -24.23 -3.91 -2.19
CA SER A 34 -24.32 -5.13 -1.37
C SER A 34 -22.91 -5.70 -1.15
N CYS A 35 -22.40 -5.55 0.03
CA CYS A 35 -21.24 -6.31 0.46
C CYS A 35 -21.70 -7.72 0.87
N ASP A 36 -21.47 -8.73 0.03
CA ASP A 36 -21.92 -10.10 0.28
C ASP A 36 -21.30 -10.73 1.54
N GLU A 37 -20.14 -10.23 1.97
CA GLU A 37 -19.43 -10.70 3.16
C GLU A 37 -19.91 -10.03 4.46
N CYS A 38 -20.67 -8.95 4.38
CA CYS A 38 -21.08 -8.16 5.54
C CYS A 38 -22.60 -8.09 5.66
N LYS A 39 -23.20 -8.97 6.49
CA LYS A 39 -24.66 -8.94 6.75
C LYS A 39 -25.17 -7.59 7.25
N SER A 40 -24.31 -6.79 7.89
CA SER A 40 -24.63 -5.43 8.36
C SER A 40 -24.66 -4.39 7.25
N CYS A 41 -23.88 -4.55 6.16
CA CYS A 41 -23.88 -3.63 5.02
C CYS A 41 -25.16 -3.74 4.18
N LYS A 42 -25.84 -4.90 4.21
CA LYS A 42 -27.13 -5.11 3.54
C LYS A 42 -28.29 -4.32 4.17
N LYS A 43 -28.20 -3.93 5.43
CA LYS A 43 -29.32 -3.31 6.17
C LYS A 43 -29.25 -1.79 6.29
N ASN A 44 -28.08 -1.19 6.26
CA ASN A 44 -27.91 0.26 6.38
C ASN A 44 -26.88 0.75 5.38
N ALA A 45 -27.33 1.61 4.48
CA ALA A 45 -26.51 2.34 3.51
C ALA A 45 -25.51 3.33 4.15
N SER A 46 -25.22 3.22 5.43
CA SER A 46 -24.26 4.06 6.17
C SER A 46 -22.90 3.37 6.24
N PHE A 47 -21.85 4.20 6.32
CA PHE A 47 -20.49 3.75 6.61
C PHE A 47 -20.47 2.72 7.73
N ASN A 48 -19.74 1.64 7.54
CA ASN A 48 -19.54 0.72 8.64
C ASN A 48 -18.43 1.27 9.57
N ILE A 49 -18.78 2.32 10.30
CA ILE A 49 -17.89 3.06 11.24
C ILE A 49 -17.12 2.09 12.15
N LYS A 50 -17.75 0.97 12.52
CA LYS A 50 -17.10 -0.06 13.33
C LYS A 50 -15.86 -0.65 12.66
N TYR A 51 -15.91 -0.88 11.35
CA TYR A 51 -14.77 -1.43 10.61
C TYR A 51 -13.69 -0.39 10.36
N ILE A 52 -14.06 0.88 10.18
CA ILE A 52 -13.08 1.98 10.10
C ILE A 52 -12.38 2.13 11.45
N LEU A 53 -13.13 2.13 12.56
CA LEU A 53 -12.55 2.21 13.91
C LEU A 53 -11.65 1.01 14.21
N LEU A 54 -12.11 -0.21 13.90
CA LEU A 54 -11.31 -1.42 14.08
C LEU A 54 -10.02 -1.36 13.26
N HIS A 55 -10.09 -0.88 12.01
CA HIS A 55 -8.91 -0.70 11.18
C HIS A 55 -7.95 0.34 11.77
N SER A 56 -8.46 1.48 12.24
CA SER A 56 -7.63 2.52 12.87
C SER A 56 -6.94 2.02 14.15
N LEU A 57 -7.59 1.15 14.93
CA LEU A 57 -6.97 0.51 16.10
C LEU A 57 -5.87 -0.48 15.69
N LEU A 58 -6.10 -1.29 14.66
CA LEU A 58 -5.09 -2.19 14.10
C LEU A 58 -3.91 -1.42 13.49
N TYR A 59 -4.20 -0.29 12.83
CA TYR A 59 -3.19 0.58 12.26
C TYR A 59 -2.21 1.11 13.31
N VAL A 60 -2.70 1.53 14.46
CA VAL A 60 -1.87 2.12 15.51
C VAL A 60 -1.05 1.06 16.27
N ALA A 61 -1.47 -0.21 16.27
CA ALA A 61 -0.81 -1.26 17.03
C ALA A 61 0.71 -1.42 16.74
N PRO A 62 1.21 -1.42 15.49
CA PRO A 62 2.65 -1.49 15.22
C PRO A 62 3.44 -0.30 15.80
N PHE A 63 2.81 0.88 15.91
CA PHE A 63 3.48 2.09 16.40
C PHE A 63 3.82 2.04 17.91
N THR A 64 3.34 1.03 18.64
CA THR A 64 3.84 0.75 19.99
C THR A 64 5.34 0.47 20.01
N PHE A 65 5.93 0.03 18.89
CA PHE A 65 7.37 -0.09 18.72
C PHE A 65 8.13 1.20 19.02
N LEU A 66 7.50 2.36 18.88
CA LEU A 66 8.10 3.67 19.15
C LEU A 66 8.50 3.86 20.64
N PHE A 67 7.99 3.02 21.57
CA PHE A 67 8.47 3.02 22.96
C PHE A 67 9.98 2.72 23.08
N LEU A 68 10.57 2.08 22.07
CA LEU A 68 12.01 1.82 22.00
C LEU A 68 12.80 3.01 21.41
N MET A 69 12.10 3.98 20.81
CA MET A 69 12.73 5.03 20.00
C MET A 69 12.58 6.44 20.60
N THR A 70 11.61 6.65 21.50
CA THR A 70 11.37 7.98 22.09
C THR A 70 10.72 7.85 23.48
N LYS A 71 10.57 8.97 24.17
CA LYS A 71 9.97 9.04 25.52
C LYS A 71 8.52 8.55 25.50
N TRP A 72 8.08 7.86 26.56
CA TRP A 72 6.75 7.28 26.66
C TRP A 72 5.61 8.28 26.41
N LEU A 73 5.74 9.53 26.90
CA LEU A 73 4.74 10.58 26.70
C LEU A 73 4.59 10.94 25.22
N ASN A 74 5.73 11.06 24.51
CA ASN A 74 5.72 11.30 23.05
C ASN A 74 4.98 10.18 22.32
N VAL A 75 5.24 8.93 22.69
CA VAL A 75 4.58 7.77 22.08
C VAL A 75 3.07 7.85 22.30
N VAL A 76 2.60 8.12 23.50
CA VAL A 76 1.16 8.25 23.79
C VAL A 76 0.53 9.36 22.93
N ILE A 77 1.17 10.53 22.82
CA ILE A 77 0.67 11.64 21.99
C ILE A 77 0.63 11.20 20.51
N ILE A 78 1.69 10.56 20.01
CA ILE A 78 1.74 10.07 18.62
C ILE A 78 0.64 9.04 18.38
N LEU A 79 0.45 8.05 19.25
CA LEU A 79 -0.55 6.98 19.09
C LEU A 79 -1.98 7.55 19.04
N VAL A 80 -2.30 8.48 19.96
CA VAL A 80 -3.62 9.13 19.98
C VAL A 80 -3.81 10.01 18.73
N GLY A 81 -2.80 10.78 18.35
CA GLY A 81 -2.84 11.62 17.15
C GLY A 81 -3.01 10.79 15.87
N LEU A 82 -2.27 9.70 15.74
CA LEU A 82 -2.38 8.79 14.60
C LEU A 82 -3.73 8.06 14.56
N LEU A 83 -4.26 7.64 15.71
CA LEU A 83 -5.58 7.00 15.77
C LEU A 83 -6.68 7.94 15.24
N ILE A 84 -6.70 9.18 15.73
CA ILE A 84 -7.70 10.18 15.33
C ILE A 84 -7.52 10.56 13.86
N SER A 85 -6.30 10.90 13.46
CA SER A 85 -6.03 11.34 12.09
C SER A 85 -6.29 10.24 11.07
N HIS A 86 -5.86 9.00 11.33
CA HIS A 86 -6.12 7.88 10.45
C HIS A 86 -7.63 7.60 10.30
N PHE A 87 -8.36 7.61 11.39
CA PHE A 87 -9.82 7.47 11.36
C PHE A 87 -10.51 8.54 10.51
N VAL A 88 -10.08 9.80 10.66
CA VAL A 88 -10.66 10.93 9.89
C VAL A 88 -10.30 10.83 8.41
N ILE A 89 -9.04 10.53 8.07
CA ILE A 89 -8.60 10.38 6.68
C ILE A 89 -9.36 9.24 6.00
N ASP A 90 -9.53 8.12 6.65
CA ASP A 90 -10.30 6.97 6.13
C ASP A 90 -11.75 7.32 5.82
N ILE A 91 -12.41 8.11 6.68
CA ILE A 91 -13.77 8.61 6.41
C ILE A 91 -13.78 9.51 5.19
N ILE A 92 -12.82 10.46 5.09
CA ILE A 92 -12.72 11.37 3.95
C ILE A 92 -12.49 10.59 2.66
N SER A 93 -11.59 9.60 2.67
CA SER A 93 -11.27 8.75 1.54
C SER A 93 -12.49 7.93 1.09
N CYS A 94 -13.23 7.34 2.02
CA CYS A 94 -14.48 6.65 1.73
C CYS A 94 -15.53 7.56 1.07
N CYS A 95 -15.68 8.79 1.54
CA CYS A 95 -16.58 9.78 0.95
C CYS A 95 -16.12 10.20 -0.46
N SER A 96 -14.81 10.38 -0.62
CA SER A 96 -14.19 10.86 -1.87
C SER A 96 -14.25 9.82 -2.99
N ASN A 97 -14.20 8.53 -2.68
CA ASN A 97 -14.33 7.41 -3.65
C ASN A 97 -15.66 7.44 -4.44
N LYS A 98 -16.66 8.21 -3.99
CA LYS A 98 -17.92 8.40 -4.72
C LYS A 98 -17.80 9.38 -5.86
N LYS A 99 -16.88 10.33 -5.78
CA LYS A 99 -16.75 11.47 -6.71
C LYS A 99 -15.52 11.37 -7.61
N PHE A 100 -14.47 10.72 -7.12
CA PHE A 100 -13.17 10.66 -7.78
C PHE A 100 -12.76 9.22 -8.07
N LYS A 101 -11.78 9.05 -8.97
CA LYS A 101 -11.16 7.77 -9.29
C LYS A 101 -10.50 7.16 -8.05
N HIS A 102 -10.67 5.87 -7.85
CA HIS A 102 -10.14 5.14 -6.67
C HIS A 102 -8.63 5.22 -6.54
N SER A 103 -7.90 5.21 -7.67
CA SER A 103 -6.44 5.37 -7.69
C SER A 103 -6.00 6.75 -7.22
N ILE A 104 -6.72 7.81 -7.60
CA ILE A 104 -6.41 9.19 -7.19
C ILE A 104 -6.70 9.37 -5.69
N VAL A 105 -7.85 8.88 -5.22
CA VAL A 105 -8.19 8.93 -3.79
C VAL A 105 -7.16 8.17 -2.97
N PHE A 106 -6.71 7.01 -3.44
CA PHE A 106 -5.67 6.23 -2.77
C PHE A 106 -4.33 6.98 -2.66
N ILE A 107 -3.88 7.63 -3.75
CA ILE A 107 -2.65 8.44 -3.71
C ILE A 107 -2.78 9.60 -2.74
N ALA A 108 -3.91 10.32 -2.76
CA ALA A 108 -4.14 11.43 -1.84
C ALA A 108 -4.20 10.98 -0.37
N ASP A 109 -4.86 9.86 -0.11
CA ASP A 109 -4.94 9.21 1.19
C ASP A 109 -3.55 8.88 1.73
N GLN A 110 -2.73 8.17 0.94
CA GLN A 110 -1.38 7.81 1.35
C GLN A 110 -0.46 9.05 1.51
N ALA A 111 -0.61 10.05 0.66
CA ALA A 111 0.15 11.30 0.78
C ALA A 111 -0.18 12.04 2.09
N LEU A 112 -1.45 12.08 2.51
CA LEU A 112 -1.86 12.68 3.79
C LEU A 112 -1.30 11.91 4.98
N HIS A 113 -1.36 10.57 4.96
CA HIS A 113 -0.75 9.75 6.02
C HIS A 113 0.76 10.00 6.14
N ILE A 114 1.49 9.98 5.01
CA ILE A 114 2.94 10.22 4.99
C ILE A 114 3.28 11.64 5.47
N ALA A 115 2.48 12.66 5.10
CA ALA A 115 2.69 14.02 5.56
C ALA A 115 2.52 14.17 7.08
N LEU A 116 1.52 13.49 7.66
CA LEU A 116 1.33 13.48 9.12
C LEU A 116 2.46 12.73 9.84
N LEU A 117 2.92 11.61 9.29
CA LEU A 117 4.05 10.85 9.83
C LEU A 117 5.35 11.65 9.76
N TRP A 118 5.56 12.39 8.68
CA TRP A 118 6.69 13.31 8.54
C TRP A 118 6.61 14.45 9.57
N GLY A 119 5.41 15.02 9.77
CA GLY A 119 5.17 16.02 10.82
C GLY A 119 5.50 15.46 12.21
N ALA A 120 5.04 14.26 12.55
CA ALA A 120 5.38 13.61 13.80
C ALA A 120 6.89 13.36 13.92
N TYR A 121 7.56 12.94 12.84
CA TYR A 121 9.01 12.72 12.82
C TYR A 121 9.81 14.02 13.12
N ILE A 122 9.32 15.18 12.65
CA ILE A 122 9.99 16.48 12.89
C ILE A 122 9.69 17.00 14.30
N LEU A 123 8.46 16.80 14.79
CA LEU A 123 8.01 17.38 16.08
C LEU A 123 8.52 16.62 17.31
N PHE A 124 8.85 15.34 17.17
CA PHE A 124 9.26 14.49 18.29
C PHE A 124 10.71 14.03 18.14
N ASP A 125 11.44 14.05 19.25
CA ASP A 125 12.82 13.57 19.29
C ASP A 125 12.85 12.04 19.30
N PHE A 126 13.56 11.47 18.34
CA PHE A 126 13.82 10.03 18.25
C PHE A 126 15.29 9.74 18.53
N ASN A 127 15.56 8.75 19.37
CA ASN A 127 16.93 8.34 19.67
C ASN A 127 17.59 7.64 18.44
N GLY A 128 18.92 7.52 18.48
CA GLY A 128 19.71 6.88 17.42
C GLY A 128 19.86 5.38 17.56
N ALA A 129 19.06 4.68 18.37
CA ALA A 129 19.23 3.28 18.71
C ALA A 129 19.31 2.32 17.50
N PHE A 130 18.64 2.68 16.42
CA PHE A 130 18.57 1.86 15.20
C PHE A 130 19.45 2.37 14.05
N ALA A 131 20.29 3.39 14.27
CA ALA A 131 21.11 4.00 13.21
C ALA A 131 22.02 2.98 12.51
N GLN A 132 22.54 2.00 13.24
CA GLN A 132 23.39 0.92 12.71
C GLN A 132 22.67 -0.04 11.75
N TYR A 133 21.34 -0.04 11.74
CA TYR A 133 20.52 -0.92 10.89
C TYR A 133 19.98 -0.20 9.66
N GLU A 134 20.59 0.90 9.21
CA GLU A 134 20.10 1.70 8.10
C GLU A 134 19.86 0.87 6.84
N PHE A 135 20.84 0.10 6.42
CA PHE A 135 20.74 -0.77 5.26
C PHE A 135 19.55 -1.75 5.39
N ALA A 136 19.49 -2.50 6.49
CA ALA A 136 18.43 -3.46 6.71
C ALA A 136 17.03 -2.80 6.74
N THR A 137 16.92 -1.63 7.38
CA THR A 137 15.67 -0.86 7.44
C THR A 137 15.20 -0.42 6.06
N LYS A 138 16.09 0.12 5.24
CA LYS A 138 15.77 0.52 3.86
C LYS A 138 15.38 -0.68 2.99
N VAL A 139 16.05 -1.84 3.14
CA VAL A 139 15.69 -3.09 2.43
C VAL A 139 14.30 -3.57 2.83
N VAL A 140 14.01 -3.63 4.14
CA VAL A 140 12.70 -4.04 4.65
C VAL A 140 11.60 -3.09 4.17
N PHE A 141 11.82 -1.77 4.26
CA PHE A 141 10.88 -0.79 3.73
C PHE A 141 10.59 -1.03 2.25
N SER A 142 11.64 -1.19 1.44
CA SER A 142 11.50 -1.41 0.00
C SER A 142 10.72 -2.69 -0.32
N ALA A 143 11.04 -3.80 0.36
CA ALA A 143 10.34 -5.07 0.18
C ALA A 143 8.84 -4.98 0.54
N LEU A 144 8.51 -4.31 1.64
CA LEU A 144 7.12 -4.12 2.06
C LEU A 144 6.36 -3.19 1.10
N ALA A 145 6.97 -2.10 0.65
CA ALA A 145 6.33 -1.11 -0.23
C ALA A 145 5.98 -1.67 -1.61
N ILE A 146 6.87 -2.51 -2.19
CA ILE A 146 6.64 -3.06 -3.55
C ILE A 146 5.68 -4.25 -3.58
N THR A 147 5.32 -4.84 -2.45
CA THR A 147 4.44 -6.00 -2.39
C THR A 147 2.97 -5.60 -2.27
N VAL A 148 2.41 -5.57 -1.08
CA VAL A 148 0.96 -5.34 -0.89
C VAL A 148 0.53 -3.92 -1.30
N PRO A 149 1.18 -2.82 -0.86
CA PRO A 149 0.75 -1.46 -1.24
C PRO A 149 0.72 -1.25 -2.75
N SER A 150 1.78 -1.69 -3.45
CA SER A 150 1.87 -1.59 -4.91
C SER A 150 0.78 -2.42 -5.61
N SER A 151 0.43 -3.61 -5.09
CA SER A 151 -0.65 -4.43 -5.63
C SER A 151 -2.02 -3.79 -5.43
N VAL A 152 -2.27 -3.17 -4.27
CA VAL A 152 -3.51 -2.43 -4.00
C VAL A 152 -3.64 -1.25 -4.97
N PHE A 153 -2.57 -0.49 -5.18
CA PHE A 153 -2.57 0.63 -6.12
C PHE A 153 -2.87 0.18 -7.56
N ILE A 154 -2.18 -0.86 -8.04
CA ILE A 154 -2.39 -1.41 -9.39
C ILE A 154 -3.83 -1.89 -9.55
N ASN A 155 -4.40 -2.60 -8.57
CA ASN A 155 -5.78 -3.06 -8.62
C ASN A 155 -6.78 -1.88 -8.70
N LYS A 156 -6.58 -0.81 -7.93
CA LYS A 156 -7.41 0.39 -7.99
C LYS A 156 -7.30 1.11 -9.34
N MET A 157 -6.08 1.17 -9.91
CA MET A 157 -5.84 1.74 -11.24
C MET A 157 -6.57 0.91 -12.32
N PHE A 158 -6.52 -0.42 -12.26
CA PHE A 158 -7.25 -1.28 -13.20
C PHE A 158 -8.77 -1.15 -13.05
N TYR A 159 -9.28 -1.07 -11.82
CA TYR A 159 -10.69 -0.85 -11.58
C TYR A 159 -11.20 0.48 -12.18
N ASP A 160 -10.38 1.55 -12.10
CA ASP A 160 -10.72 2.85 -12.67
C ASP A 160 -10.70 2.86 -14.22
N LEU A 161 -9.85 2.04 -14.84
CA LEU A 161 -9.68 1.98 -16.29
C LEU A 161 -10.58 0.94 -16.97
N TYR A 162 -10.93 -0.12 -16.24
CA TYR A 162 -11.75 -1.23 -16.72
C TYR A 162 -12.86 -1.56 -15.71
N PRO A 163 -13.91 -0.72 -15.62
CA PRO A 163 -14.96 -0.85 -14.59
C PRO A 163 -15.72 -2.18 -14.65
N ASP A 164 -15.81 -2.81 -15.83
CA ASP A 164 -16.49 -4.09 -16.04
C ASP A 164 -15.63 -5.30 -15.57
N SER A 165 -14.35 -5.07 -15.26
CA SER A 165 -13.51 -6.13 -14.70
C SER A 165 -13.82 -6.31 -13.22
N LYS A 166 -13.93 -7.59 -12.77
CA LYS A 166 -14.07 -7.89 -11.34
C LYS A 166 -12.84 -7.37 -10.59
N GLU A 167 -13.07 -6.75 -9.42
CA GLU A 167 -12.00 -6.33 -8.54
C GLU A 167 -11.07 -7.53 -8.24
N GLY A 168 -9.78 -7.40 -8.58
CA GLY A 168 -8.79 -8.46 -8.36
C GLY A 168 -8.56 -8.69 -6.87
N LYS A 169 -8.38 -9.94 -6.46
CA LYS A 169 -7.96 -10.24 -5.08
C LYS A 169 -6.47 -9.94 -4.95
N ILE A 170 -6.06 -9.36 -3.81
CA ILE A 170 -4.64 -9.04 -3.52
C ILE A 170 -3.73 -10.28 -3.60
N PHE A 171 -4.27 -11.46 -3.29
CA PHE A 171 -3.55 -12.73 -3.29
C PHE A 171 -4.09 -13.71 -4.35
N ASP A 172 -4.54 -13.23 -5.49
CA ASP A 172 -4.73 -14.08 -6.65
C ASP A 172 -3.39 -14.41 -7.32
N VAL A 173 -3.39 -15.40 -8.20
CA VAL A 173 -2.16 -15.86 -8.88
C VAL A 173 -1.49 -14.72 -9.65
N GLY A 174 -2.25 -13.86 -10.31
CA GLY A 174 -1.72 -12.72 -11.05
C GLY A 174 -1.03 -11.70 -10.16
N SER A 175 -1.64 -11.36 -9.03
CA SER A 175 -1.06 -10.45 -8.04
C SER A 175 0.20 -11.02 -7.40
N ILE A 176 0.23 -12.32 -7.08
CA ILE A 176 1.42 -12.98 -6.54
C ILE A 176 2.57 -12.95 -7.56
N ILE A 177 2.31 -13.28 -8.83
CA ILE A 177 3.31 -13.18 -9.90
C ILE A 177 3.85 -11.74 -9.98
N GLY A 178 2.96 -10.74 -9.98
CA GLY A 178 3.36 -9.34 -9.99
C GLY A 178 4.21 -8.92 -8.78
N MET A 179 3.93 -9.45 -7.58
CA MET A 179 4.76 -9.22 -6.40
C MET A 179 6.16 -9.82 -6.56
N LEU A 180 6.25 -11.07 -7.02
CA LEU A 180 7.53 -11.74 -7.26
C LEU A 180 8.36 -11.03 -8.32
N GLU A 181 7.74 -10.57 -9.40
CA GLU A 181 8.42 -9.79 -10.44
C GLU A 181 9.00 -8.48 -9.89
N ARG A 182 8.22 -7.73 -9.09
CA ARG A 182 8.71 -6.50 -8.45
C ARG A 182 9.87 -6.76 -7.49
N ILE A 183 9.82 -7.86 -6.73
CA ILE A 183 10.93 -8.26 -5.86
C ILE A 183 12.18 -8.55 -6.70
N LEU A 184 12.06 -9.30 -7.80
CA LEU A 184 13.18 -9.58 -8.69
C LEU A 184 13.74 -8.31 -9.32
N VAL A 185 12.88 -7.40 -9.80
CA VAL A 185 13.31 -6.10 -10.33
C VAL A 185 14.09 -5.30 -9.28
N LEU A 186 13.61 -5.28 -8.04
CA LEU A 186 14.30 -4.59 -6.95
C LEU A 186 15.67 -5.21 -6.65
N ILE A 187 15.75 -6.55 -6.57
CA ILE A 187 17.01 -7.27 -6.35
C ILE A 187 18.02 -6.93 -7.46
N PHE A 188 17.61 -7.03 -8.73
CA PHE A 188 18.53 -6.73 -9.83
C PHE A 188 18.89 -5.24 -9.92
N ALA A 189 17.98 -4.34 -9.58
CA ALA A 189 18.30 -2.92 -9.50
C ALA A 189 19.35 -2.63 -8.40
N TYR A 190 19.27 -3.36 -7.28
CA TYR A 190 20.26 -3.28 -6.20
C TYR A 190 21.66 -3.69 -6.64
N PHE A 191 21.76 -4.75 -7.44
CA PHE A 191 23.04 -5.27 -7.98
C PHE A 191 23.42 -4.62 -9.31
N GLU A 192 22.75 -3.51 -9.68
CA GLU A 192 22.96 -2.79 -10.96
C GLU A 192 22.78 -3.67 -12.22
N GLY A 193 22.07 -4.79 -12.05
CA GLY A 193 21.81 -5.79 -13.09
C GLY A 193 20.63 -5.39 -14.02
N PHE A 194 20.64 -4.19 -14.59
CA PHE A 194 19.54 -3.69 -15.43
C PHE A 194 19.28 -4.57 -16.67
N ALA A 195 20.32 -5.23 -17.21
CA ALA A 195 20.15 -6.20 -18.29
C ALA A 195 19.30 -7.40 -17.88
N ALA A 196 19.43 -7.90 -16.63
CA ALA A 196 18.61 -8.99 -16.13
C ALA A 196 17.13 -8.59 -16.00
N ILE A 197 16.83 -7.34 -15.67
CA ILE A 197 15.45 -6.81 -15.67
C ILE A 197 14.84 -6.90 -17.07
N ALA A 198 15.59 -6.49 -18.10
CA ALA A 198 15.14 -6.57 -19.50
C ALA A 198 14.89 -8.03 -19.93
N ILE A 199 15.74 -8.96 -19.52
CA ILE A 199 15.58 -10.40 -19.80
C ILE A 199 14.31 -10.94 -19.15
N ILE A 200 14.02 -10.61 -17.88
CA ILE A 200 12.80 -11.06 -17.18
C ILE A 200 11.55 -10.58 -17.91
N ILE A 201 11.52 -9.29 -18.30
CA ILE A 201 10.39 -8.71 -19.05
C ILE A 201 10.22 -9.42 -20.39
N THR A 202 11.33 -9.71 -21.08
CA THR A 202 11.31 -10.40 -22.37
C THR A 202 10.77 -11.83 -22.23
N ILE A 203 11.26 -12.60 -21.29
CA ILE A 203 10.79 -13.98 -21.03
C ILE A 203 9.30 -13.99 -20.67
N LYS A 204 8.85 -13.07 -19.79
CA LYS A 204 7.45 -12.95 -19.44
C LYS A 204 6.58 -12.63 -20.66
N THR A 205 7.01 -11.70 -21.50
CA THR A 205 6.30 -11.30 -22.71
C THR A 205 6.26 -12.45 -23.74
N TRP A 206 7.37 -13.17 -23.90
CA TRP A 206 7.43 -14.34 -24.77
C TRP A 206 6.49 -15.46 -24.31
N ALA A 207 6.48 -15.76 -23.01
CA ALA A 207 5.59 -16.77 -22.43
C ALA A 207 4.10 -16.45 -22.60
N ARG A 208 3.73 -15.19 -22.80
CA ARG A 208 2.37 -14.71 -23.03
C ARG A 208 2.07 -14.35 -24.49
N SER A 209 2.99 -14.65 -25.42
CA SER A 209 2.92 -14.21 -26.83
C SER A 209 1.61 -14.59 -27.53
N ASN A 210 1.02 -15.74 -27.22
CA ASN A 210 -0.26 -16.16 -27.78
C ASN A 210 -1.43 -15.34 -27.25
N ASP A 211 -1.44 -15.02 -25.95
CA ASP A 211 -2.49 -14.23 -25.31
C ASP A 211 -2.44 -12.76 -25.77
N LEU A 212 -1.24 -12.27 -26.11
CA LEU A 212 -1.01 -10.89 -26.60
C LEU A 212 -1.59 -10.62 -28.00
N LYS A 213 -2.11 -11.62 -28.69
CA LYS A 213 -2.84 -11.45 -29.95
C LYS A 213 -4.19 -10.75 -29.72
N ASP A 214 -4.81 -10.97 -28.56
CA ASP A 214 -5.98 -10.22 -28.13
C ASP A 214 -5.57 -8.80 -27.71
N SER A 215 -6.23 -7.79 -28.31
CA SER A 215 -5.92 -6.38 -28.09
C SER A 215 -6.22 -5.90 -26.68
N GLU A 216 -7.31 -6.39 -26.09
CA GLU A 216 -7.72 -5.99 -24.74
C GLU A 216 -6.75 -6.57 -23.71
N PHE A 217 -6.43 -7.85 -23.82
CA PHE A 217 -5.46 -8.52 -22.98
C PHE A 217 -4.08 -7.85 -23.09
N ARG A 218 -3.62 -7.55 -24.30
CA ARG A 218 -2.34 -6.89 -24.55
C ARG A 218 -2.24 -5.55 -23.84
N ASN A 219 -3.28 -4.70 -23.93
CA ASN A 219 -3.28 -3.39 -23.31
C ASN A 219 -3.26 -3.51 -21.77
N LYS A 220 -4.03 -4.42 -21.19
CA LYS A 220 -4.00 -4.71 -19.74
C LYS A 220 -2.63 -5.21 -19.30
N TYR A 221 -2.04 -6.14 -20.05
CA TYR A 221 -0.73 -6.71 -19.76
C TYR A 221 0.38 -5.64 -19.79
N LEU A 222 0.44 -4.83 -20.84
CA LEU A 222 1.44 -3.77 -20.96
C LEU A 222 1.31 -2.74 -19.84
N LEU A 223 0.08 -2.27 -19.57
CA LEU A 223 -0.18 -1.31 -18.51
C LEU A 223 0.25 -1.86 -17.14
N GLY A 224 -0.12 -3.10 -16.82
CA GLY A 224 0.24 -3.73 -15.55
C GLY A 224 1.75 -3.94 -15.40
N THR A 225 2.43 -4.34 -16.47
CA THR A 225 3.89 -4.56 -16.45
C THR A 225 4.64 -3.23 -16.30
N LEU A 226 4.25 -2.19 -17.04
CA LEU A 226 4.89 -0.88 -16.95
C LEU A 226 4.63 -0.23 -15.57
N ALA A 227 3.39 -0.28 -15.06
CA ALA A 227 3.07 0.22 -13.73
C ALA A 227 3.87 -0.49 -12.64
N SER A 228 3.99 -1.82 -12.71
CA SER A 228 4.82 -2.61 -11.79
C SER A 228 6.29 -2.21 -11.83
N LEU A 229 6.83 -2.02 -13.03
CA LEU A 229 8.23 -1.61 -13.22
C LEU A 229 8.49 -0.19 -12.66
N VAL A 230 7.61 0.77 -12.97
CA VAL A 230 7.71 2.14 -12.46
C VAL A 230 7.68 2.15 -10.92
N LEU A 231 6.75 1.41 -10.30
CA LEU A 231 6.66 1.34 -8.84
C LEU A 231 7.93 0.74 -8.22
N ALA A 232 8.46 -0.37 -8.77
CA ALA A 232 9.67 -0.99 -8.24
C ALA A 232 10.89 -0.06 -8.37
N LEU A 233 11.05 0.62 -9.52
CA LEU A 233 12.15 1.57 -9.71
C LEU A 233 11.99 2.83 -8.86
N THR A 234 10.77 3.32 -8.63
CA THR A 234 10.52 4.45 -7.72
C THR A 234 10.95 4.10 -6.29
N VAL A 235 10.58 2.92 -5.80
CA VAL A 235 11.00 2.46 -4.46
C VAL A 235 12.52 2.30 -4.39
N PHE A 236 13.15 1.79 -5.44
CA PHE A 236 14.61 1.72 -5.52
C PHE A 236 15.28 3.10 -5.47
N LEU A 237 14.72 4.11 -6.12
CA LEU A 237 15.24 5.49 -6.05
C LEU A 237 15.09 6.07 -4.63
N VAL A 238 13.96 5.85 -3.97
CA VAL A 238 13.75 6.26 -2.56
C VAL A 238 14.75 5.56 -1.61
N TYR A 239 15.10 4.32 -1.90
CA TYR A 239 16.13 3.61 -1.15
C TYR A 239 17.51 4.28 -1.29
N LYS A 240 17.88 4.76 -2.48
CA LYS A 240 19.18 5.42 -2.72
C LYS A 240 19.31 6.79 -2.03
N LEU A 241 18.18 7.43 -1.65
CA LEU A 241 18.15 8.64 -0.85
C LEU A 241 18.49 8.37 0.61
#